data_58e4292649aa95729a891bb35cec0e5c
#
_entry.id   58e4292649aa95729a891bb35cec0e5c
#
_cell.length_a   1.000
_cell.length_b   1.000
_cell.length_c   1.000
_cell.angle_alpha   90.00
_cell.angle_beta   90.00
_cell.angle_gamma   90.00
#
_symmetry.space_group_name_H-M   'P 1'
#
loop_
_entity.id
_entity.type
_entity.pdbx_description
1 polymer ?
#
loop_
_entity_poly.entity_id
_entity_poly.type
_entity_poly.pdbx_seq_one_letter_code
_entity_poly.pdbx_strand_id
1 'polypeptide(L)'
;MIRLGVNVDHVATLRQARRAAMPDPVEAALLAEKAGADGITVHLREDRRHIQERDVELMRRRLSTKLNLEMAVTPAMVALAEKLLSLIHI
;
A
#
# COMPACT_ATOMS: atom_id res chain seq x y z
N MET A 1 11.19 14.79 17.61
CA MET A 1 9.95 14.75 16.83
C MET A 1 9.53 13.29 16.62
N ILE A 2 8.31 12.97 16.93
CA ILE A 2 7.76 11.62 16.75
C ILE A 2 7.12 11.55 15.36
N ARG A 3 7.48 10.52 14.60
CA ARG A 3 6.88 10.25 13.30
C ARG A 3 5.93 9.06 13.42
N LEU A 4 4.80 9.14 12.75
CA LEU A 4 3.78 8.11 12.76
C LEU A 4 3.73 7.39 11.41
N GLY A 5 4.03 6.11 11.42
CA GLY A 5 3.80 5.24 10.26
C GLY A 5 2.52 4.46 10.50
N VAL A 6 1.68 4.36 9.49
CA VAL A 6 0.41 3.63 9.57
C VAL A 6 0.40 2.49 8.56
N ASN A 7 0.10 1.28 9.03
CA ASN A 7 -0.04 0.10 8.19
C ASN A 7 -1.52 -0.13 7.89
N VAL A 8 -1.87 -0.30 6.62
CA VAL A 8 -3.26 -0.50 6.19
C VAL A 8 -3.51 -1.89 5.61
N ASP A 9 -2.60 -2.86 5.82
CA ASP A 9 -2.75 -4.22 5.30
C ASP A 9 -4.07 -4.87 5.70
N HIS A 10 -4.46 -4.72 6.95
CA HIS A 10 -5.66 -5.41 7.46
C HIS A 10 -6.97 -4.81 6.95
N VAL A 11 -6.96 -3.59 6.45
CA VAL A 11 -8.10 -3.03 5.73
C VAL A 11 -8.32 -3.85 4.45
N ALA A 12 -7.24 -4.16 3.75
CA ALA A 12 -7.29 -5.02 2.57
C ALA A 12 -7.67 -6.46 2.93
N THR A 13 -7.22 -6.97 4.07
CA THR A 13 -7.63 -8.29 4.58
C THR A 13 -9.14 -8.37 4.70
N LEU A 14 -9.76 -7.35 5.28
CA LEU A 14 -11.22 -7.32 5.46
C LEU A 14 -11.93 -7.23 4.10
N ARG A 15 -11.45 -6.40 3.20
CA ARG A 15 -12.00 -6.30 1.85
C ARG A 15 -11.98 -7.65 1.14
N GLN A 16 -10.84 -8.35 1.16
CA GLN A 16 -10.69 -9.64 0.49
C GLN A 16 -11.56 -10.71 1.13
N ALA A 17 -11.70 -10.70 2.46
CA ALA A 17 -12.56 -11.64 3.17
C ALA A 17 -14.03 -11.46 2.77
N ARG A 18 -14.45 -10.23 2.52
CA ARG A 18 -15.81 -9.89 2.08
C ARG A 18 -16.03 -10.07 0.58
N ARG A 19 -14.98 -10.26 -0.19
CA ARG A 19 -15.01 -10.33 -1.66
C ARG A 19 -15.74 -9.12 -2.26
N ALA A 20 -15.42 -7.94 -1.73
CA ALA A 20 -16.10 -6.69 -2.10
C ALA A 20 -15.07 -5.63 -2.47
N ALA A 21 -15.54 -4.46 -2.89
CA ALA A 21 -14.67 -3.32 -3.15
C ALA A 21 -14.31 -2.56 -1.87
N MET A 22 -15.06 -2.75 -0.81
CA MET A 22 -14.90 -2.04 0.45
C MET A 22 -14.69 -3.01 1.61
N PRO A 23 -13.96 -2.62 2.67
CA PRO A 23 -13.27 -1.33 2.80
C PRO A 23 -12.05 -1.20 1.90
N ASP A 24 -11.75 0.02 1.48
CA ASP A 24 -10.65 0.29 0.55
C ASP A 24 -9.40 0.74 1.32
N PRO A 25 -8.27 -0.01 1.24
CA PRO A 25 -7.04 0.38 1.93
C PRO A 25 -6.46 1.69 1.40
N VAL A 26 -6.70 2.04 0.14
CA VAL A 26 -6.25 3.31 -0.44
C VAL A 26 -6.95 4.49 0.23
N GLU A 27 -8.27 4.40 0.40
CA GLU A 27 -9.03 5.43 1.10
C GLU A 27 -8.62 5.53 2.57
N ALA A 28 -8.36 4.39 3.22
CA ALA A 28 -7.86 4.36 4.60
C ALA A 28 -6.49 5.05 4.70
N ALA A 29 -5.60 4.80 3.75
CA ALA A 29 -4.29 5.43 3.69
C ALA A 29 -4.39 6.95 3.53
N LEU A 30 -5.27 7.41 2.63
CA LEU A 30 -5.51 8.84 2.42
C LEU A 30 -6.08 9.51 3.68
N LEU A 31 -6.97 8.82 4.37
CA LEU A 31 -7.53 9.32 5.62
C LEU A 31 -6.45 9.43 6.71
N ALA A 32 -5.59 8.42 6.82
CA ALA A 32 -4.48 8.42 7.76
C ALA A 32 -3.52 9.58 7.47
N GLU A 33 -3.20 9.82 6.21
CA GLU A 33 -2.36 10.93 5.76
C GLU A 33 -2.98 12.27 6.16
N LYS A 34 -4.26 12.44 5.91
CA LYS A 34 -5.01 13.64 6.27
C LYS A 34 -5.02 13.86 7.78
N ALA A 35 -5.05 12.79 8.56
CA ALA A 35 -5.05 12.85 10.01
C ALA A 35 -3.65 13.07 10.61
N GLY A 36 -2.62 13.14 9.79
CA GLY A 36 -1.26 13.49 10.23
C GLY A 36 -0.24 12.36 10.18
N ALA A 37 -0.52 11.24 9.53
CA ALA A 37 0.47 10.19 9.36
C ALA A 37 1.65 10.69 8.52
N ASP A 38 2.86 10.33 8.92
CA ASP A 38 4.09 10.71 8.23
C ASP A 38 4.45 9.74 7.11
N GLY A 39 3.91 8.53 7.15
CA GLY A 39 4.13 7.51 6.13
C GLY A 39 3.09 6.42 6.22
N ILE A 40 2.91 5.72 5.12
CA ILE A 40 2.01 4.58 5.00
C ILE A 40 2.84 3.35 4.68
N THR A 41 2.57 2.26 5.37
CA THR A 41 3.24 0.97 5.13
C THR A 41 2.24 -0.05 4.63
N VAL A 42 2.61 -0.75 3.57
CA VAL A 42 1.85 -1.88 3.04
C VAL A 42 2.79 -3.04 2.73
N HIS A 43 2.29 -4.25 2.88
CA HIS A 43 3.01 -5.46 2.52
C HIS A 43 2.34 -6.11 1.32
N LEU A 44 3.05 -6.20 0.21
CA LEU A 44 2.61 -6.93 -0.98
C LEU A 44 3.11 -8.36 -0.87
N ARG A 45 2.23 -9.27 -0.46
CA ARG A 45 2.55 -10.69 -0.33
C ARG A 45 2.58 -11.36 -1.70
N GLU A 46 3.41 -12.37 -1.86
CA GLU A 46 3.49 -13.13 -3.11
C GLU A 46 2.14 -13.79 -3.44
N ASP A 47 1.40 -14.22 -2.41
CA ASP A 47 0.09 -14.88 -2.59
C ASP A 47 -1.07 -13.91 -2.77
N ARG A 48 -0.82 -12.61 -2.70
CA ARG A 48 -1.83 -11.56 -2.87
C ARG A 48 -3.04 -11.75 -1.94
N ARG A 49 -2.80 -12.17 -0.71
CA ARG A 49 -3.87 -12.47 0.25
C ARG A 49 -4.66 -11.23 0.69
N HIS A 50 -4.03 -10.07 0.71
CA HIS A 50 -4.69 -8.82 1.12
C HIS A 50 -4.40 -7.66 0.16
N ILE A 51 -3.27 -6.99 0.28
CA ILE A 51 -2.89 -5.89 -0.62
C ILE A 51 -2.69 -6.44 -2.04
N GLN A 52 -3.24 -5.73 -3.02
CA GLN A 52 -3.11 -6.05 -4.43
C GLN A 52 -2.18 -5.03 -5.10
N GLU A 53 -1.63 -5.39 -6.25
CA GLU A 53 -0.76 -4.49 -7.02
C GLU A 53 -1.45 -3.16 -7.32
N ARG A 54 -2.74 -3.22 -7.64
CA ARG A 54 -3.55 -2.03 -7.89
C ARG A 54 -3.59 -1.09 -6.69
N ASP A 55 -3.65 -1.63 -5.47
CA ASP A 55 -3.66 -0.82 -4.25
C ASP A 55 -2.35 -0.03 -4.14
N VAL A 56 -1.21 -0.69 -4.36
CA VAL A 56 0.11 -0.06 -4.30
C VAL A 56 0.23 1.03 -5.35
N GLU A 57 -0.20 0.74 -6.57
CA GLU A 57 -0.19 1.66 -7.69
C GLU A 57 -0.99 2.93 -7.39
N LEU A 58 -2.22 2.76 -6.90
CA LEU A 58 -3.08 3.88 -6.54
C LEU A 58 -2.52 4.70 -5.38
N MET A 59 -1.99 4.03 -4.36
CA MET A 59 -1.36 4.70 -3.23
C MET A 59 -0.16 5.52 -3.71
N ARG A 60 0.63 4.96 -4.61
CA ARG A 60 1.80 5.63 -5.13
C ARG A 60 1.46 6.93 -5.85
N ARG A 61 0.34 6.93 -6.56
CA ARG A 61 -0.12 8.10 -7.31
C ARG A 61 -0.81 9.14 -6.43
N ARG A 62 -1.51 8.70 -5.39
CA ARG A 62 -2.41 9.56 -4.63
C ARG A 62 -1.85 10.07 -3.30
N LEU A 63 -0.92 9.32 -2.67
CA LEU A 63 -0.34 9.73 -1.40
C LEU A 63 0.73 10.81 -1.59
N SER A 64 0.73 11.79 -0.71
CA SER A 64 1.77 12.81 -0.63
C SER A 64 2.86 12.42 0.34
N THR A 65 2.55 11.56 1.31
CA THR A 65 3.48 11.05 2.29
C THR A 65 4.31 9.90 1.73
N LYS A 66 5.28 9.46 2.50
CA LYS A 66 6.14 8.33 2.12
C LYS A 66 5.34 7.03 2.12
N LEU A 67 5.47 6.27 1.05
CA LEU A 67 4.92 4.92 0.96
C LEU A 67 6.06 3.92 1.17
N ASN A 68 5.93 3.11 2.21
CA ASN A 68 6.88 2.06 2.53
C ASN A 68 6.31 0.71 2.09
N LEU A 69 6.91 0.12 1.07
CA LEU A 69 6.47 -1.16 0.53
C LEU A 69 7.33 -2.30 1.10
N GLU A 70 6.68 -3.18 1.85
CA GLU A 70 7.31 -4.42 2.34
C GLU A 70 7.01 -5.55 1.38
N MET A 71 7.99 -6.43 1.14
CA MET A 71 7.82 -7.55 0.21
C MET A 71 8.88 -8.62 0.45
N ALA A 72 8.64 -9.83 -0.06
CA ALA A 72 9.66 -10.87 -0.08
C ALA A 72 10.75 -10.51 -1.11
N VAL A 73 12.01 -10.78 -0.77
CA VAL A 73 13.13 -10.47 -1.65
C VAL A 73 13.38 -11.64 -2.61
N THR A 74 12.52 -11.71 -3.63
CA THR A 74 12.66 -12.64 -4.74
C THR A 74 12.88 -11.84 -6.02
N PRO A 75 13.52 -12.44 -7.06
CA PRO A 75 13.71 -11.70 -8.33
C PRO A 75 12.41 -11.17 -8.92
N ALA A 76 11.32 -11.94 -8.85
CA ALA A 76 10.02 -11.53 -9.37
C ALA A 76 9.46 -10.34 -8.58
N MET A 77 9.55 -10.37 -7.26
CA MET A 77 9.02 -9.29 -6.41
C MET A 77 9.87 -8.02 -6.53
N VAL A 78 11.19 -8.16 -6.66
CA VAL A 78 12.07 -7.01 -6.87
C VAL A 78 11.74 -6.33 -8.21
N ALA A 79 11.57 -7.11 -9.28
CA ALA A 79 11.21 -6.56 -10.58
C ALA A 79 9.85 -5.85 -10.54
N LEU A 80 8.88 -6.43 -9.82
CA LEU A 80 7.57 -5.83 -9.64
C LEU A 80 7.66 -4.51 -8.87
N ALA A 81 8.44 -4.48 -7.80
CA ALA A 81 8.63 -3.26 -6.99
C ALA A 81 9.25 -2.14 -7.83
N GLU A 82 10.24 -2.46 -8.65
CA GLU A 82 10.86 -1.49 -9.56
C GLU A 82 9.83 -0.92 -10.53
N LYS A 83 8.99 -1.77 -11.09
CA LYS A 83 7.92 -1.36 -12.00
C LYS A 83 6.92 -0.45 -11.31
N LEU A 84 6.47 -0.79 -10.11
CA LEU A 84 5.51 0.02 -9.35
C LEU A 84 6.11 1.37 -8.97
N LEU A 85 7.38 1.40 -8.57
CA LEU A 85 8.07 2.64 -8.21
C LEU A 85 8.29 3.56 -9.41
N SER A 86 8.50 3.00 -10.60
CA SER A 86 8.71 3.81 -11.80
C SER A 86 7.46 4.60 -12.21
N LEU A 87 6.28 4.19 -11.76
CA LEU A 87 5.03 4.89 -12.06
C LEU A 87 4.92 6.26 -11.41
N ILE A 88 5.80 6.57 -10.45
CA ILE A 88 5.80 7.88 -9.78
C ILE A 88 6.21 9.01 -10.72
N HIS A 89 7.04 8.70 -11.69
CA HIS A 89 7.70 9.72 -12.54
C HIS A 89 7.01 9.93 -13.88
N ILE A 90 5.82 9.38 -14.02
CA ILE A 90 5.05 9.53 -15.25
C ILE A 90 4.14 10.74 -15.19
#